data_369b6abc23a3ea9c90ac7ba2853dc66f
#
_entry.id   369b6abc23a3ea9c90ac7ba2853dc66f
#
_cell.length_a   1.000
_cell.length_b   1.000
_cell.length_c   1.000
_cell.angle_alpha   90.00
_cell.angle_beta   90.00
_cell.angle_gamma   90.00
#
_symmetry.space_group_name_H-M   'P 1'
#
loop_
_entity.id
_entity.type
_entity.pdbx_description
1 polymer ?
#
loop_
_entity_poly.entity_id
_entity_poly.type
_entity_poly.pdbx_seq_one_letter_code
_entity_poly.pdbx_strand_id
1 'polypeptide(L)'
;MSAYENNIINDNNTYINNQQFYNVNLEYYINELLTRHERIMHLQIKVISEDNNLIQKYIENANNHNNNLANNIYPDAGFNLLVPITTECYTNKINKIDFGVKCSASLISKNHSEFTSYYMYPRSSTGSKTLLRLANSVGIIDSGYRGNLMGCFDVVNYSENNTQTIQQYSSIIQICAPSLVPIIVEIVNELNEETERGECGFGSTGH
;
A
#
# COMPACT_ATOMS: atom_id res chain seq x y z
N MET A 1 -15.73 20.86 32.42
CA MET A 1 -15.60 19.37 32.28
C MET A 1 -16.81 18.91 31.51
N SER A 2 -16.75 18.65 30.20
CA SER A 2 -17.68 17.68 29.58
C SER A 2 -17.79 17.67 28.07
N ALA A 3 -17.08 18.49 27.32
CA ALA A 3 -17.24 18.49 25.85
C ALA A 3 -16.15 17.67 25.11
N TYR A 4 -15.03 17.35 25.74
CA TYR A 4 -13.91 16.63 25.13
C TYR A 4 -13.99 15.11 25.25
N GLU A 5 -14.65 14.60 26.30
CA GLU A 5 -14.74 13.14 26.50
C GLU A 5 -15.80 12.46 25.61
N ASN A 6 -16.82 13.19 25.15
CA ASN A 6 -17.88 12.61 24.30
C ASN A 6 -17.48 12.42 22.82
N ASN A 7 -16.47 13.14 22.32
CA ASN A 7 -16.01 12.99 20.93
C ASN A 7 -15.09 11.77 20.73
N ILE A 8 -14.29 11.41 21.73
CA ILE A 8 -13.37 10.27 21.64
C ILE A 8 -14.11 8.92 21.62
N ILE A 9 -15.22 8.83 22.37
CA ILE A 9 -16.03 7.60 22.45
C ILE A 9 -16.80 7.36 21.14
N ASN A 10 -17.23 8.42 20.44
CA ASN A 10 -17.92 8.27 19.16
C ASN A 10 -17.01 7.86 18.02
N ASP A 11 -15.75 8.36 17.99
CA ASP A 11 -14.80 8.03 16.92
C ASP A 11 -14.34 6.56 16.98
N ASN A 12 -14.06 6.05 18.19
CA ASN A 12 -13.68 4.65 18.38
C ASN A 12 -14.82 3.67 18.05
N ASN A 13 -16.07 4.00 18.40
CA ASN A 13 -17.22 3.15 18.07
C ASN A 13 -17.54 3.16 16.56
N THR A 14 -17.37 4.29 15.89
CA THR A 14 -17.54 4.38 14.43
C THR A 14 -16.46 3.60 13.70
N TYR A 15 -15.22 3.64 14.20
CA TYR A 15 -14.09 2.90 13.65
C TYR A 15 -14.25 1.38 13.82
N ILE A 16 -14.63 0.92 15.02
CA ILE A 16 -14.88 -0.50 15.32
C ILE A 16 -16.08 -1.03 14.50
N ASN A 17 -17.15 -0.27 14.39
CA ASN A 17 -18.31 -0.65 13.58
C ASN A 17 -17.98 -0.71 12.08
N ASN A 18 -17.16 0.19 11.59
CA ASN A 18 -16.68 0.16 10.20
C ASN A 18 -15.80 -1.08 9.95
N GLN A 19 -14.85 -1.41 10.84
CA GLN A 19 -14.02 -2.61 10.67
C GLN A 19 -14.85 -3.91 10.68
N GLN A 20 -15.86 -4.01 11.54
CA GLN A 20 -16.72 -5.18 11.61
C GLN A 20 -17.59 -5.31 10.34
N PHE A 21 -18.02 -4.20 9.77
CA PHE A 21 -18.73 -4.15 8.48
C PHE A 21 -17.80 -4.53 7.29
N TYR A 22 -16.53 -4.17 7.37
CA TYR A 22 -15.49 -4.51 6.38
C TYR A 22 -15.20 -6.00 6.33
N ASN A 23 -15.04 -6.65 7.49
CA ASN A 23 -14.68 -8.07 7.54
C ASN A 23 -15.78 -8.98 6.97
N VAL A 24 -17.07 -8.63 7.16
CA VAL A 24 -18.18 -9.38 6.58
C VAL A 24 -18.23 -9.28 5.06
N ASN A 25 -17.85 -8.10 4.50
CA ASN A 25 -17.81 -7.92 3.06
C ASN A 25 -16.56 -8.55 2.41
N LEU A 26 -15.40 -8.58 3.10
CA LEU A 26 -14.15 -9.05 2.53
C LEU A 26 -14.21 -10.53 2.15
N GLU A 27 -14.72 -11.40 3.02
CA GLU A 27 -14.88 -12.83 2.74
C GLU A 27 -15.82 -13.06 1.55
N TYR A 28 -16.92 -12.32 1.48
CA TYR A 28 -17.83 -12.36 0.35
C TYR A 28 -17.11 -11.98 -0.95
N TYR A 29 -16.35 -10.89 -0.97
CA TYR A 29 -15.58 -10.46 -2.15
C TYR A 29 -14.52 -11.48 -2.56
N ILE A 30 -13.78 -12.06 -1.60
CA ILE A 30 -12.80 -13.11 -1.84
C ILE A 30 -13.47 -14.30 -2.54
N ASN A 31 -14.57 -14.79 -2.00
CA ASN A 31 -15.29 -15.93 -2.56
C ASN A 31 -15.83 -15.64 -3.95
N GLU A 32 -16.40 -14.45 -4.19
CA GLU A 32 -16.84 -14.03 -5.51
C GLU A 32 -15.70 -13.94 -6.52
N LEU A 33 -14.57 -13.33 -6.15
CA LEU A 33 -13.41 -13.22 -7.02
C LEU A 33 -12.83 -14.59 -7.39
N LEU A 34 -12.83 -15.55 -6.46
CA LEU A 34 -12.38 -16.92 -6.71
C LEU A 34 -13.33 -17.73 -7.60
N THR A 35 -14.52 -17.21 -7.93
CA THR A 35 -15.35 -17.78 -9.02
C THR A 35 -14.81 -17.42 -10.41
N ARG A 36 -14.14 -16.27 -10.53
CA ARG A 36 -13.65 -15.71 -11.80
C ARG A 36 -12.14 -15.85 -11.99
N HIS A 37 -11.39 -16.01 -10.90
CA HIS A 37 -9.94 -16.09 -10.89
C HIS A 37 -9.48 -17.33 -10.14
N GLU A 38 -8.46 -18.00 -10.65
CA GLU A 38 -7.86 -19.17 -9.99
C GLU A 38 -7.21 -18.78 -8.66
N ARG A 39 -6.55 -17.61 -8.63
CA ARG A 39 -5.89 -17.04 -7.47
C ARG A 39 -6.08 -15.53 -7.42
N ILE A 40 -6.07 -15.00 -6.21
CA ILE A 40 -6.04 -13.57 -5.91
C ILE A 40 -4.98 -13.30 -4.85
N MET A 41 -4.48 -12.07 -4.76
CA MET A 41 -3.65 -11.65 -3.65
C MET A 41 -4.50 -10.87 -2.64
N HIS A 42 -4.50 -11.28 -1.39
CA HIS A 42 -5.00 -10.51 -0.26
C HIS A 42 -3.84 -9.69 0.31
N LEU A 43 -4.00 -8.37 0.28
CA LEU A 43 -3.01 -7.41 0.76
C LEU A 43 -3.53 -6.71 2.01
N GLN A 44 -2.94 -7.00 3.15
CA GLN A 44 -3.19 -6.29 4.41
C GLN A 44 -2.24 -5.11 4.53
N ILE A 45 -2.77 -3.94 4.88
CA ILE A 45 -2.03 -2.68 5.03
C ILE A 45 -2.30 -2.10 6.40
N LYS A 46 -1.25 -1.93 7.19
CA LYS A 46 -1.23 -1.14 8.41
C LYS A 46 -0.66 0.24 8.08
N VAL A 47 -1.45 1.30 8.28
CA VAL A 47 -1.00 2.69 8.12
C VAL A 47 -0.29 3.13 9.39
N ILE A 48 0.98 3.55 9.27
CA ILE A 48 1.83 4.01 10.37
C ILE A 48 1.82 5.54 10.35
N SER A 49 0.78 6.14 10.88
CA SER A 49 0.63 7.60 10.89
C SER A 49 -0.31 8.04 12.00
N GLU A 50 -0.03 9.20 12.59
CA GLU A 50 -0.97 9.94 13.44
C GLU A 50 -1.89 10.86 12.64
N ASP A 51 -1.64 11.02 11.33
CA ASP A 51 -2.50 11.79 10.43
C ASP A 51 -3.77 11.01 10.08
N ASN A 52 -4.86 11.34 10.75
CA ASN A 52 -6.16 10.74 10.51
C ASN A 52 -6.64 10.91 9.04
N ASN A 53 -6.23 11.99 8.36
CA ASN A 53 -6.60 12.18 6.95
C ASN A 53 -5.88 11.17 6.06
N LEU A 54 -4.63 10.83 6.33
CA LEU A 54 -3.92 9.79 5.59
C LEU A 54 -4.58 8.43 5.79
N ILE A 55 -4.95 8.08 7.03
CA ILE A 55 -5.65 6.83 7.36
C ILE A 55 -6.97 6.76 6.58
N GLN A 56 -7.79 7.81 6.63
CA GLN A 56 -9.07 7.86 5.90
C GLN A 56 -8.88 7.74 4.38
N LYS A 57 -7.86 8.40 3.82
CA LYS A 57 -7.55 8.27 2.39
C LYS A 57 -7.13 6.84 1.99
N TYR A 58 -6.42 6.13 2.85
CA TYR A 58 -6.11 4.72 2.59
C TYR A 58 -7.37 3.85 2.65
N ILE A 59 -8.27 4.08 3.61
CA ILE A 59 -9.57 3.39 3.71
C ILE A 59 -10.40 3.65 2.44
N GLU A 60 -10.55 4.90 2.03
CA GLU A 60 -11.27 5.28 0.81
C GLU A 60 -10.64 4.66 -0.45
N ASN A 61 -9.30 4.68 -0.55
CA ASN A 61 -8.57 4.11 -1.67
C ASN A 61 -8.75 2.59 -1.75
N ALA A 62 -8.68 1.89 -0.61
CA ALA A 62 -8.93 0.45 -0.53
C ALA A 62 -10.36 0.10 -0.94
N ASN A 63 -11.36 0.86 -0.47
CA ASN A 63 -12.76 0.67 -0.84
C ASN A 63 -13.01 0.85 -2.32
N ASN A 64 -12.51 1.95 -2.89
CA ASN A 64 -12.67 2.24 -4.30
C ASN A 64 -11.98 1.16 -5.15
N HIS A 65 -10.81 0.69 -4.75
CA HIS A 65 -10.08 -0.38 -5.41
C HIS A 65 -10.87 -1.70 -5.38
N ASN A 66 -11.34 -2.12 -4.19
CA ASN A 66 -12.11 -3.36 -4.03
C ASN A 66 -13.45 -3.30 -4.78
N ASN A 67 -14.14 -2.16 -4.76
CA ASN A 67 -15.37 -1.95 -5.53
C ASN A 67 -15.11 -2.01 -7.05
N ASN A 68 -14.01 -1.43 -7.52
CA ASN A 68 -13.61 -1.55 -8.93
C ASN A 68 -13.33 -3.01 -9.28
N LEU A 69 -12.58 -3.72 -8.45
CA LEU A 69 -12.26 -5.13 -8.63
C LEU A 69 -13.51 -6.02 -8.71
N ALA A 70 -14.52 -5.75 -7.87
CA ALA A 70 -15.78 -6.52 -7.87
C ALA A 70 -16.65 -6.26 -9.11
N ASN A 71 -16.70 -5.02 -9.59
CA ASN A 71 -17.66 -4.57 -10.59
C ASN A 71 -17.08 -4.42 -12.01
N ASN A 72 -15.74 -4.51 -12.17
CA ASN A 72 -15.07 -4.35 -13.45
C ASN A 72 -14.48 -5.68 -13.93
N ILE A 73 -14.74 -6.04 -15.18
CA ILE A 73 -14.14 -7.23 -15.78
C ILE A 73 -12.66 -7.03 -16.17
N TYR A 74 -12.19 -5.78 -16.19
CA TYR A 74 -10.81 -5.38 -16.46
C TYR A 74 -10.28 -4.51 -15.29
N PRO A 75 -10.07 -5.09 -14.10
CA PRO A 75 -9.65 -4.33 -12.94
C PRO A 75 -8.20 -3.83 -13.07
N ASP A 76 -7.87 -2.80 -12.27
CA ASP A 76 -6.51 -2.33 -12.15
C ASP A 76 -5.59 -3.42 -11.58
N ALA A 77 -4.37 -3.55 -12.16
CA ALA A 77 -3.40 -4.56 -11.76
C ALA A 77 -2.62 -4.20 -10.48
N GLY A 78 -2.71 -2.96 -9.99
CA GLY A 78 -1.92 -2.50 -8.86
C GLY A 78 -2.68 -1.62 -7.89
N PHE A 79 -2.30 -1.69 -6.61
CA PHE A 79 -2.80 -0.81 -5.55
C PHE A 79 -1.84 0.35 -5.30
N ASN A 80 -2.35 1.58 -5.32
CA ASN A 80 -1.56 2.80 -5.21
C ASN A 80 -1.21 3.13 -3.75
N LEU A 81 0.08 3.40 -3.48
CA LEU A 81 0.54 3.96 -2.21
C LEU A 81 0.54 5.49 -2.26
N LEU A 82 0.20 6.11 -1.14
CA LEU A 82 0.11 7.56 -0.98
C LEU A 82 1.38 8.11 -0.34
N VAL A 83 1.87 9.25 -0.86
CA VAL A 83 2.95 10.00 -0.23
C VAL A 83 2.41 10.69 1.03
N PRO A 84 2.93 10.40 2.24
CA PRO A 84 2.31 10.88 3.48
C PRO A 84 2.52 12.38 3.75
N ILE A 85 3.61 12.95 3.25
CA ILE A 85 3.96 14.37 3.40
C ILE A 85 4.51 14.93 2.10
N THR A 86 4.31 16.21 1.84
CA THR A 86 4.96 16.90 0.71
C THR A 86 6.47 16.77 0.83
N THR A 87 7.11 16.19 -0.18
CA THR A 87 8.54 15.83 -0.16
C THR A 87 9.27 16.48 -1.32
N GLU A 88 10.42 17.11 -1.04
CA GLU A 88 11.35 17.58 -2.06
C GLU A 88 12.39 16.53 -2.38
N CYS A 89 12.49 16.18 -3.65
CA CYS A 89 13.49 15.27 -4.20
C CYS A 89 14.53 16.07 -4.99
N TYR A 90 15.79 15.70 -4.83
CA TYR A 90 16.92 16.44 -5.38
C TYR A 90 17.70 15.58 -6.37
N THR A 91 18.29 16.22 -7.38
CA THR A 91 19.33 15.60 -8.23
C THR A 91 20.58 15.27 -7.40
N ASN A 92 21.42 14.41 -7.92
CA ASN A 92 22.73 14.05 -7.33
C ASN A 92 22.67 13.31 -5.97
N LYS A 93 21.50 12.83 -5.56
CA LYS A 93 21.37 11.93 -4.42
C LYS A 93 20.18 10.97 -4.60
N ILE A 94 20.24 9.85 -3.91
CA ILE A 94 19.09 8.97 -3.78
C ILE A 94 18.08 9.58 -2.81
N ASN A 95 16.85 9.78 -3.28
CA ASN A 95 15.75 10.30 -2.48
C ASN A 95 14.92 9.13 -1.97
N LYS A 96 14.91 8.91 -0.65
CA LYS A 96 14.09 7.89 0.00
C LYS A 96 12.75 8.49 0.40
N ILE A 97 11.67 7.88 -0.02
CA ILE A 97 10.30 8.25 0.36
C ILE A 97 9.70 7.07 1.12
N ASP A 98 9.41 7.28 2.39
CA ASP A 98 8.64 6.36 3.23
C ASP A 98 7.15 6.61 2.98
N PHE A 99 6.40 5.55 2.63
CA PHE A 99 4.96 5.64 2.37
C PHE A 99 4.12 5.52 3.65
N GLY A 100 4.75 5.35 4.81
CA GLY A 100 4.08 5.28 6.10
C GLY A 100 3.15 4.07 6.23
N VAL A 101 3.47 2.97 5.57
CA VAL A 101 2.69 1.74 5.64
C VAL A 101 3.57 0.51 5.82
N LYS A 102 3.04 -0.47 6.54
CA LYS A 102 3.56 -1.84 6.61
C LYS A 102 2.54 -2.77 6.00
N CYS A 103 3.00 -3.83 5.31
CA CYS A 103 2.10 -4.73 4.60
C CYS A 103 2.41 -6.20 4.86
N SER A 104 1.37 -7.02 4.72
CA SER A 104 1.46 -8.48 4.60
C SER A 104 0.63 -8.91 3.41
N ALA A 105 1.10 -9.90 2.65
CA ALA A 105 0.37 -10.38 1.48
C ALA A 105 0.28 -11.90 1.48
N SER A 106 -0.88 -12.43 1.06
CA SER A 106 -1.13 -13.85 0.85
C SER A 106 -1.74 -14.11 -0.51
N LEU A 107 -1.31 -15.16 -1.18
CA LEU A 107 -2.01 -15.71 -2.34
C LEU A 107 -3.10 -16.66 -1.84
N ILE A 108 -4.34 -16.39 -2.27
CA ILE A 108 -5.52 -17.18 -1.91
C ILE A 108 -6.04 -17.88 -3.17
N SER A 109 -6.33 -19.16 -3.04
CA SER A 109 -7.10 -20.00 -3.97
C SER A 109 -8.26 -20.65 -3.24
N LYS A 110 -9.12 -21.41 -3.94
CA LYS A 110 -10.32 -22.06 -3.32
C LYS A 110 -10.02 -22.89 -2.09
N ASN A 111 -8.84 -23.55 -2.03
CA ASN A 111 -8.52 -24.52 -0.99
C ASN A 111 -7.18 -24.24 -0.29
N HIS A 112 -6.53 -23.12 -0.62
CA HIS A 112 -5.19 -22.85 -0.12
C HIS A 112 -4.94 -21.36 0.02
N SER A 113 -4.21 -20.99 1.07
CA SER A 113 -3.68 -19.66 1.29
C SER A 113 -2.23 -19.78 1.76
N GLU A 114 -1.35 -18.97 1.18
CA GLU A 114 0.08 -18.95 1.53
C GLU A 114 0.61 -17.52 1.48
N PHE A 115 1.56 -17.18 2.36
CA PHE A 115 2.24 -15.90 2.29
C PHE A 115 2.99 -15.76 0.98
N THR A 116 2.99 -14.54 0.42
CA THR A 116 3.64 -14.27 -0.85
C THR A 116 4.46 -12.99 -0.83
N SER A 117 5.56 -13.00 -1.57
CA SER A 117 6.29 -11.79 -1.94
C SER A 117 5.50 -11.01 -2.98
N TYR A 118 5.75 -9.71 -3.08
CA TYR A 118 5.08 -8.84 -4.04
C TYR A 118 6.03 -7.76 -4.55
N TYR A 119 5.56 -6.99 -5.52
CA TYR A 119 6.37 -5.97 -6.19
C TYR A 119 5.87 -4.56 -5.88
N MET A 120 6.80 -3.62 -5.82
CA MET A 120 6.53 -2.18 -5.89
C MET A 120 7.04 -1.64 -7.22
N TYR A 121 6.13 -1.11 -8.05
CA TYR A 121 6.43 -0.50 -9.33
C TYR A 121 6.10 0.99 -9.31
N PRO A 122 6.83 1.85 -10.05
CA PRO A 122 6.36 3.19 -10.31
C PRO A 122 5.05 3.15 -11.10
N ARG A 123 4.17 4.13 -10.84
CA ARG A 123 3.00 4.32 -11.68
C ARG A 123 3.41 4.87 -13.05
N SER A 124 2.59 4.64 -14.07
CA SER A 124 2.82 5.19 -15.41
C SER A 124 2.96 6.72 -15.40
N SER A 125 2.19 7.41 -14.53
CA SER A 125 2.28 8.86 -14.33
C SER A 125 3.59 9.30 -13.69
N THR A 126 4.24 8.48 -12.88
CA THR A 126 5.52 8.83 -12.26
C THR A 126 6.59 9.05 -13.31
N GLY A 127 6.72 8.13 -14.27
CA GLY A 127 7.69 8.27 -15.33
C GLY A 127 7.34 9.31 -16.41
N SER A 128 6.04 9.64 -16.59
CA SER A 128 5.58 10.54 -17.66
C SER A 128 5.29 11.97 -17.21
N LYS A 129 5.00 12.18 -15.90
CA LYS A 129 4.58 13.49 -15.37
C LYS A 129 5.52 14.01 -14.29
N THR A 130 6.52 13.25 -13.87
CA THR A 130 7.52 13.67 -12.88
C THR A 130 8.94 13.38 -13.39
N LEU A 131 9.93 13.99 -12.73
CA LEU A 131 11.34 13.69 -12.99
C LEU A 131 11.82 12.46 -12.20
N LEU A 132 10.97 11.80 -11.44
CA LEU A 132 11.34 10.65 -10.62
C LEU A 132 11.51 9.38 -11.45
N ARG A 133 12.54 8.62 -11.08
CA ARG A 133 12.74 7.24 -11.51
C ARG A 133 13.03 6.38 -10.29
N LEU A 134 12.40 5.22 -10.20
CA LEU A 134 12.70 4.26 -9.12
C LEU A 134 14.11 3.73 -9.35
N ALA A 135 15.04 4.01 -8.43
CA ALA A 135 16.48 3.80 -8.59
C ALA A 135 16.84 2.32 -8.80
N ASN A 136 16.09 1.41 -8.21
CA ASN A 136 16.23 -0.04 -8.38
C ASN A 136 15.27 -0.65 -9.42
N SER A 137 14.63 0.17 -10.25
CA SER A 137 13.64 -0.20 -11.28
C SER A 137 12.39 -0.89 -10.75
N VAL A 138 12.52 -1.82 -9.84
CA VAL A 138 11.44 -2.55 -9.15
C VAL A 138 11.83 -2.82 -7.70
N GLY A 139 10.90 -2.60 -6.77
CA GLY A 139 11.01 -3.06 -5.40
C GLY A 139 10.49 -4.48 -5.28
N ILE A 140 11.30 -5.40 -4.76
CA ILE A 140 10.87 -6.75 -4.40
C ILE A 140 10.70 -6.78 -2.90
N ILE A 141 9.50 -7.10 -2.45
CA ILE A 141 9.16 -7.17 -1.03
C ILE A 141 8.98 -8.63 -0.64
N ASP A 142 9.84 -9.10 0.24
CA ASP A 142 9.81 -10.48 0.73
C ASP A 142 8.53 -10.73 1.54
N SER A 143 7.97 -11.93 1.47
CA SER A 143 6.72 -12.31 2.16
C SER A 143 6.75 -12.11 3.68
N GLY A 144 7.94 -12.23 4.28
CA GLY A 144 8.15 -12.01 5.72
C GLY A 144 8.53 -10.58 6.11
N TYR A 145 8.67 -9.63 5.18
CA TYR A 145 9.04 -8.26 5.53
C TYR A 145 7.87 -7.53 6.20
N ARG A 146 8.16 -6.90 7.35
CA ARG A 146 7.17 -6.17 8.16
C ARG A 146 7.61 -4.73 8.49
N GLY A 147 8.64 -4.22 7.82
CA GLY A 147 9.06 -2.83 7.94
C GLY A 147 8.23 -1.88 7.06
N ASN A 148 8.48 -0.58 7.22
CA ASN A 148 7.85 0.43 6.38
C ASN A 148 8.22 0.25 4.91
N LEU A 149 7.23 0.37 4.02
CA LEU A 149 7.49 0.38 2.59
C LEU A 149 8.10 1.72 2.18
N MET A 150 9.28 1.65 1.56
CA MET A 150 10.03 2.82 1.10
C MET A 150 10.42 2.67 -0.38
N GLY A 151 10.36 3.77 -1.11
CA GLY A 151 10.90 3.86 -2.47
C GLY A 151 12.19 4.70 -2.50
N CYS A 152 13.19 4.22 -3.22
CA CYS A 152 14.41 4.98 -3.53
C CYS A 152 14.29 5.56 -4.94
N PHE A 153 14.43 6.88 -5.08
CA PHE A 153 14.23 7.57 -6.35
C PHE A 153 15.44 8.41 -6.76
N ASP A 154 15.75 8.33 -8.04
CA ASP A 154 16.57 9.30 -8.74
C ASP A 154 15.69 10.41 -9.30
N VAL A 155 16.22 11.63 -9.37
CA VAL A 155 15.63 12.75 -10.11
C VAL A 155 16.42 12.92 -11.40
N VAL A 156 15.76 12.64 -12.53
CA VAL A 156 16.38 12.83 -13.85
C VAL A 156 16.28 14.31 -14.21
N ASN A 157 17.45 14.94 -14.37
CA ASN A 157 17.52 16.36 -14.69
C ASN A 157 17.53 16.57 -16.21
N TYR A 158 16.46 17.17 -16.73
CA TYR A 158 16.39 17.63 -18.12
C TYR A 158 16.48 19.16 -18.24
N SER A 159 16.62 19.88 -17.11
CA SER A 159 16.66 21.33 -17.03
C SER A 159 17.51 21.82 -15.86
N GLU A 160 17.70 23.13 -15.73
CA GLU A 160 18.46 23.73 -14.63
C GLU A 160 17.81 23.59 -13.23
N ASN A 161 16.58 23.10 -13.16
CA ASN A 161 15.90 22.83 -11.89
C ASN A 161 16.43 21.53 -11.25
N ASN A 162 17.08 21.68 -10.12
CA ASN A 162 17.72 20.57 -9.39
C ASN A 162 16.78 19.85 -8.42
N THR A 163 15.48 20.14 -8.44
CA THR A 163 14.50 19.60 -7.49
C THR A 163 13.19 19.21 -8.15
N GLN A 164 12.52 18.24 -7.54
CA GLN A 164 11.15 17.84 -7.85
C GLN A 164 10.34 17.77 -6.55
N THR A 165 9.32 18.59 -6.41
CA THR A 165 8.38 18.51 -5.28
C THR A 165 7.29 17.48 -5.57
N ILE A 166 7.11 16.54 -4.67
CA ILE A 166 6.04 15.56 -4.68
C ILE A 166 5.03 15.92 -3.61
N GLN A 167 3.79 16.16 -4.02
CA GLN A 167 2.74 16.62 -3.13
C GLN A 167 2.25 15.50 -2.22
N GLN A 168 1.89 15.88 -0.99
CA GLN A 168 1.20 15.00 -0.05
C GLN A 168 -0.01 14.34 -0.69
N TYR A 169 -0.26 13.08 -0.36
CA TYR A 169 -1.34 12.21 -0.86
C TYR A 169 -1.30 11.90 -2.36
N SER A 170 -0.29 12.38 -3.09
CA SER A 170 -0.06 11.91 -4.45
C SER A 170 0.40 10.46 -4.47
N SER A 171 0.15 9.77 -5.58
CA SER A 171 0.58 8.38 -5.76
C SER A 171 1.63 8.28 -6.85
N ILE A 172 2.83 7.83 -6.48
CA ILE A 172 3.96 7.65 -7.39
C ILE A 172 4.40 6.20 -7.53
N ILE A 173 3.95 5.34 -6.62
CA ILE A 173 4.23 3.89 -6.56
C ILE A 173 2.93 3.12 -6.44
N GLN A 174 2.94 1.88 -6.92
CA GLN A 174 1.87 0.91 -6.77
C GLN A 174 2.43 -0.45 -6.36
N ILE A 175 1.67 -1.19 -5.54
CA ILE A 175 1.91 -2.59 -5.23
C ILE A 175 1.28 -3.44 -6.32
N CYS A 176 2.03 -4.42 -6.84
CA CYS A 176 1.54 -5.40 -7.79
C CYS A 176 1.76 -6.81 -7.28
N ALA A 177 0.76 -7.66 -7.47
CA ALA A 177 0.84 -9.07 -7.11
C ALA A 177 1.77 -9.85 -8.05
N PRO A 178 2.33 -11.00 -7.62
CA PRO A 178 2.97 -11.96 -8.51
C PRO A 178 2.01 -12.33 -9.66
N SER A 179 2.54 -12.42 -10.86
CA SER A 179 1.75 -12.73 -12.07
C SER A 179 0.58 -11.77 -12.34
N LEU A 180 0.55 -10.61 -11.71
CA LEU A 180 -0.49 -9.59 -11.82
C LEU A 180 -1.91 -10.13 -11.54
N VAL A 181 -2.03 -11.11 -10.65
CA VAL A 181 -3.36 -11.57 -10.19
C VAL A 181 -4.09 -10.42 -9.48
N PRO A 182 -5.43 -10.42 -9.46
CA PRO A 182 -6.21 -9.40 -8.76
C PRO A 182 -5.79 -9.26 -7.30
N ILE A 183 -5.83 -8.02 -6.80
CA ILE A 183 -5.46 -7.70 -5.41
C ILE A 183 -6.71 -7.25 -4.67
N ILE A 184 -7.08 -7.93 -3.59
CA ILE A 184 -8.05 -7.42 -2.62
C ILE A 184 -7.31 -6.79 -1.45
N VAL A 185 -7.72 -5.61 -1.02
CA VAL A 185 -7.01 -4.80 -0.01
C VAL A 185 -7.81 -4.70 1.27
N GLU A 186 -7.14 -4.92 2.39
CA GLU A 186 -7.67 -4.75 3.73
C GLU A 186 -6.81 -3.76 4.53
N ILE A 187 -7.43 -2.71 5.10
CA ILE A 187 -6.74 -1.83 6.04
C ILE A 187 -6.91 -2.40 7.44
N VAL A 188 -5.79 -2.66 8.11
CA VAL A 188 -5.74 -3.31 9.42
C VAL A 188 -5.06 -2.44 10.46
N ASN A 189 -5.43 -2.63 11.74
CA ASN A 189 -4.73 -1.96 12.85
C ASN A 189 -3.40 -2.63 13.17
N GLU A 190 -3.34 -3.96 13.05
CA GLU A 190 -2.13 -4.74 13.27
C GLU A 190 -1.97 -5.81 12.19
N LEU A 191 -0.72 -6.08 11.84
CA LEU A 191 -0.36 -7.22 11.01
C LEU A 191 -0.17 -8.42 11.94
N ASN A 192 -0.92 -9.49 11.70
CA ASN A 192 -1.12 -10.58 12.66
C ASN A 192 0.09 -11.48 12.96
N GLU A 193 1.28 -11.24 12.36
CA GLU A 193 2.41 -12.14 12.54
C GLU A 193 3.74 -11.41 12.65
N GLU A 194 4.48 -11.75 13.71
CA GLU A 194 5.92 -11.55 13.77
C GLU A 194 6.59 -12.58 12.86
N THR A 195 7.55 -12.16 12.07
CA THR A 195 8.29 -13.01 11.15
C THR A 195 9.80 -12.97 11.48
N GLU A 196 10.53 -14.00 11.11
CA GLU A 196 11.99 -14.04 11.28
C GLU A 196 12.68 -12.89 10.52
N ARG A 197 12.13 -12.47 9.36
CA ARG A 197 12.63 -11.34 8.57
C ARG A 197 12.41 -10.00 9.28
N GLY A 198 11.26 -9.83 9.93
CA GLY A 198 10.88 -8.64 10.66
C GLY A 198 10.99 -7.36 9.81
N GLU A 199 11.56 -6.31 10.39
CA GLU A 199 11.72 -4.99 9.75
C GLU A 199 13.07 -4.82 9.02
N CYS A 200 13.90 -5.86 8.92
CA CYS A 200 15.22 -5.81 8.31
C CYS A 200 15.13 -5.67 6.78
N GLY A 201 15.43 -4.47 6.27
CA GLY A 201 15.40 -4.12 4.83
C GLY A 201 16.74 -3.59 4.31
N PHE A 202 16.80 -3.24 3.03
CA PHE A 202 17.93 -2.58 2.34
C PHE A 202 19.32 -3.18 2.62
N GLY A 203 19.48 -4.49 2.42
CA GLY A 203 20.79 -5.14 2.48
C GLY A 203 21.15 -5.80 3.80
N SER A 204 20.20 -5.97 4.71
CA SER A 204 20.43 -6.69 5.98
C SER A 204 20.80 -8.18 5.80
N THR A 205 20.65 -8.74 4.60
CA THR A 205 21.00 -10.11 4.24
C THR A 205 22.28 -10.22 3.40
N GLY A 206 22.92 -9.09 3.07
CA GLY A 206 24.17 -9.04 2.32
C GLY A 206 25.37 -8.87 3.27
N HIS A 207 26.20 -9.89 3.42
CA HIS A 207 27.57 -9.82 3.91
C HIS A 207 28.51 -9.73 2.71
#